data_16cd5534856701dc5364be4493a27a39
#
_entry.id   16cd5534856701dc5364be4493a27a39
#
_cell.length_a   1.000
_cell.length_b   1.000
_cell.length_c   1.000
_cell.angle_alpha   90.00
_cell.angle_beta   90.00
_cell.angle_gamma   90.00
#
_symmetry.space_group_name_H-M   'P 1'
#
loop_
_entity.id
_entity.type
_entity.pdbx_description
1 polymer ?
#
loop_
_entity_poly.entity_id
_entity_poly.type
_entity_poly.pdbx_seq_one_letter_code
_entity_poly.pdbx_strand_id
1 'polypeptide(L)'
;MKRIFSVLAALALACASAHVGAQDNGAADLPWQKGPITVQLGHEATLNVPEGYAFLDADGTRKFNEVAHNPPRDGDEYTLAGRNWVAYFSYGDVGYVKDDDKIDADAILDNIREGTAAANKERRARGWGEMSILGWSAPPEYDTQLKSLTWSILGEDQSNHQKIVNYNARLLGRHGVMSVVMVTEPETLTAAIGDFKSRVKGFEFVQGETYGEYRSGDHVASYGLAALITGGAAAVAAKKGLFSVIGGFLVAAWKFVLAGLVAMSAWFKSIFKKKQ
;
A
#
# COMPACT_ATOMS: atom_id res chain seq x y z
N MET A 1 3.23 13.28 -33.18
CA MET A 1 2.25 13.21 -32.08
C MET A 1 1.04 12.32 -32.33
N LYS A 2 1.01 11.42 -33.35
CA LYS A 2 -0.13 10.53 -33.65
C LYS A 2 0.14 9.03 -33.45
N ARG A 3 1.31 8.63 -32.92
CA ARG A 3 1.68 7.21 -32.80
C ARG A 3 1.67 6.65 -31.36
N ILE A 4 1.54 7.50 -30.35
CA ILE A 4 1.54 7.06 -28.93
C ILE A 4 0.13 6.61 -28.49
N PHE A 5 -0.93 7.09 -29.16
CA PHE A 5 -2.31 6.70 -28.83
C PHE A 5 -2.72 5.30 -29.33
N SER A 6 -1.95 4.71 -30.26
CA SER A 6 -2.30 3.40 -30.84
C SER A 6 -1.82 2.21 -29.99
N VAL A 7 -0.81 2.40 -29.14
CA VAL A 7 -0.26 1.30 -28.33
C VAL A 7 -1.12 1.05 -27.08
N LEU A 8 -1.69 2.10 -26.48
CA LEU A 8 -2.61 1.96 -25.36
C LEU A 8 -3.98 1.36 -25.73
N ALA A 9 -4.40 1.53 -27.00
CA ALA A 9 -5.62 0.90 -27.50
C ALA A 9 -5.43 -0.61 -27.80
N ALA A 10 -4.21 -1.02 -28.15
CA ALA A 10 -3.91 -2.43 -28.45
C ALA A 10 -3.81 -3.30 -27.18
N LEU A 11 -3.35 -2.73 -26.06
CA LEU A 11 -3.31 -3.46 -24.77
C LEU A 11 -4.71 -3.66 -24.17
N ALA A 12 -5.63 -2.72 -24.40
CA ALA A 12 -7.01 -2.85 -23.98
C ALA A 12 -7.78 -3.90 -24.82
N LEU A 13 -7.34 -4.15 -26.06
CA LEU A 13 -7.98 -5.14 -26.94
C LEU A 13 -7.49 -6.57 -26.69
N ALA A 14 -6.27 -6.76 -26.22
CA ALA A 14 -5.73 -8.09 -25.92
C ALA A 14 -6.34 -8.73 -24.65
N CYS A 15 -6.86 -7.92 -23.73
CA CYS A 15 -7.63 -8.42 -22.58
C CYS A 15 -9.12 -8.65 -22.91
N ALA A 16 -9.63 -8.12 -24.02
CA ALA A 16 -11.05 -8.25 -24.42
C ALA A 16 -11.38 -9.54 -25.18
N SER A 17 -10.40 -10.36 -25.52
CA SER A 17 -10.64 -11.61 -26.26
C SER A 17 -10.78 -12.86 -25.40
N ALA A 18 -10.73 -12.72 -24.09
CA ALA A 18 -11.08 -13.79 -23.16
C ALA A 18 -12.26 -13.36 -22.29
N HIS A 19 -13.45 -13.73 -22.76
CA HIS A 19 -14.73 -13.77 -22.03
C HIS A 19 -15.48 -12.46 -21.79
N VAL A 20 -16.53 -12.33 -22.60
CA VAL A 20 -17.93 -12.10 -22.20
C VAL A 20 -18.11 -11.19 -20.99
N GLY A 21 -18.54 -9.96 -21.28
CA GLY A 21 -19.06 -9.02 -20.28
C GLY A 21 -17.92 -8.21 -19.68
N ALA A 22 -17.72 -7.00 -20.16
CA ALA A 22 -17.13 -5.95 -19.36
C ALA A 22 -18.07 -5.76 -18.15
N GLN A 23 -17.86 -6.52 -17.09
CA GLN A 23 -18.40 -6.17 -15.80
C GLN A 23 -17.77 -4.83 -15.46
N ASP A 24 -18.60 -3.80 -15.48
CA ASP A 24 -18.36 -2.55 -14.77
C ASP A 24 -18.09 -2.99 -13.33
N ASN A 25 -16.83 -2.98 -12.91
CA ASN A 25 -16.41 -3.60 -11.64
C ASN A 25 -16.95 -2.86 -10.40
N GLY A 26 -17.91 -1.93 -10.58
CA GLY A 26 -18.52 -1.19 -9.48
C GLY A 26 -17.57 -0.21 -8.77
N ALA A 27 -16.29 -0.17 -9.14
CA ALA A 27 -15.31 0.71 -8.52
C ALA A 27 -15.61 2.20 -8.77
N ALA A 28 -16.25 2.52 -9.90
CA ALA A 28 -16.66 3.89 -10.24
C ALA A 28 -17.84 4.39 -9.40
N ASP A 29 -18.67 3.48 -8.89
CA ASP A 29 -19.89 3.79 -8.12
C ASP A 29 -19.63 3.88 -6.61
N LEU A 30 -18.37 3.67 -6.18
CA LEU A 30 -17.99 3.82 -4.79
C LEU A 30 -18.07 5.28 -4.33
N PRO A 31 -18.23 5.53 -3.01
CA PRO A 31 -18.45 6.86 -2.45
C PRO A 31 -17.17 7.71 -2.43
N TRP A 32 -16.55 7.89 -3.59
CA TRP A 32 -15.32 8.67 -3.73
C TRP A 32 -15.51 10.14 -3.40
N GLN A 33 -14.76 10.61 -2.42
CA GLN A 33 -14.68 12.01 -2.04
C GLN A 33 -13.58 12.69 -2.86
N LYS A 34 -13.95 13.63 -3.72
CA LYS A 34 -13.00 14.32 -4.60
C LYS A 34 -12.41 15.53 -3.90
N GLY A 35 -11.08 15.71 -4.00
CA GLY A 35 -10.41 16.91 -3.55
C GLY A 35 -10.80 18.17 -4.37
N PRO A 36 -10.58 19.39 -3.81
CA PRO A 36 -9.83 19.62 -2.58
C PRO A 36 -10.69 19.45 -1.31
N ILE A 37 -10.26 18.59 -0.38
CA ILE A 37 -10.87 18.38 0.94
C ILE A 37 -9.80 17.98 1.96
N THR A 38 -10.07 18.18 3.25
CA THR A 38 -9.32 17.58 4.35
C THR A 38 -10.15 16.45 4.94
N VAL A 39 -9.56 15.29 5.08
CA VAL A 39 -10.20 14.07 5.61
C VAL A 39 -9.53 13.60 6.88
N GLN A 40 -10.28 12.86 7.71
CA GLN A 40 -9.74 12.19 8.89
C GLN A 40 -9.23 10.79 8.52
N LEU A 41 -8.10 10.40 9.09
CA LEU A 41 -7.56 9.04 9.07
C LEU A 41 -7.60 8.51 10.51
N GLY A 42 -8.75 7.98 10.92
CA GLY A 42 -9.02 7.65 12.31
C GLY A 42 -9.16 8.88 13.20
N HIS A 43 -8.70 8.75 14.43
CA HIS A 43 -8.60 9.84 15.40
C HIS A 43 -7.20 10.44 15.47
N GLU A 44 -6.25 9.83 14.76
CA GLU A 44 -4.81 10.05 14.94
C GLU A 44 -4.22 11.04 13.94
N ALA A 45 -4.84 11.16 12.74
CA ALA A 45 -4.25 11.98 11.69
C ALA A 45 -5.29 12.60 10.75
N THR A 46 -4.84 13.61 10.01
CA THR A 46 -5.57 14.22 8.90
C THR A 46 -4.79 14.11 7.60
N LEU A 47 -5.49 14.17 6.48
CA LEU A 47 -4.91 14.21 5.15
C LEU A 47 -5.59 15.25 4.28
N ASN A 48 -4.81 16.15 3.70
CA ASN A 48 -5.30 17.05 2.67
C ASN A 48 -5.31 16.35 1.32
N VAL A 49 -6.49 16.12 0.77
CA VAL A 49 -6.72 15.54 -0.56
C VAL A 49 -6.79 16.69 -1.57
N PRO A 50 -5.81 16.85 -2.46
CA PRO A 50 -5.80 17.96 -3.41
C PRO A 50 -6.79 17.76 -4.57
N GLU A 51 -6.99 18.80 -5.37
CA GLU A 51 -7.75 18.70 -6.61
C GLU A 51 -7.11 17.66 -7.56
N GLY A 52 -7.95 16.87 -8.22
CA GLY A 52 -7.53 15.79 -9.12
C GLY A 52 -7.20 14.47 -8.43
N TYR A 53 -7.44 14.38 -7.11
CA TYR A 53 -7.34 13.15 -6.32
C TYR A 53 -8.69 12.78 -5.72
N ALA A 54 -8.84 11.52 -5.35
CA ALA A 54 -10.06 11.01 -4.76
C ALA A 54 -9.75 10.11 -3.55
N PHE A 55 -10.60 10.16 -2.56
CA PHE A 55 -10.43 9.47 -1.29
C PHE A 55 -11.62 8.57 -0.99
N LEU A 56 -11.36 7.44 -0.35
CA LEU A 56 -12.36 6.60 0.28
C LEU A 56 -12.07 6.49 1.77
N ASP A 57 -13.10 6.66 2.57
CA ASP A 57 -13.09 6.32 3.99
C ASP A 57 -12.97 4.80 4.20
N ALA A 58 -13.00 4.36 5.45
CA ALA A 58 -12.83 2.95 5.80
C ALA A 58 -13.90 2.05 5.15
N ASP A 59 -15.16 2.50 5.13
CA ASP A 59 -16.26 1.73 4.54
C ASP A 59 -16.15 1.68 3.00
N GLY A 60 -15.81 2.78 2.38
CA GLY A 60 -15.57 2.85 0.94
C GLY A 60 -14.36 2.00 0.54
N THR A 61 -13.28 2.03 1.32
CA THR A 61 -12.08 1.22 1.10
C THR A 61 -12.36 -0.27 1.22
N ARG A 62 -13.19 -0.67 2.20
CA ARG A 62 -13.63 -2.07 2.35
C ARG A 62 -14.33 -2.58 1.10
N LYS A 63 -15.27 -1.79 0.56
CA LYS A 63 -15.97 -2.12 -0.69
C LYS A 63 -15.01 -2.13 -1.90
N PHE A 64 -14.07 -1.17 -1.95
CA PHE A 64 -13.05 -1.15 -2.99
C PHE A 64 -12.17 -2.41 -2.96
N ASN A 65 -11.77 -2.86 -1.78
CA ASN A 65 -11.01 -4.09 -1.61
C ASN A 65 -11.79 -5.34 -2.06
N GLU A 66 -13.10 -5.41 -1.82
CA GLU A 66 -13.96 -6.50 -2.32
C GLU A 66 -13.98 -6.51 -3.86
N VAL A 67 -14.21 -5.37 -4.50
CA VAL A 67 -14.20 -5.22 -5.96
C VAL A 67 -12.82 -5.55 -6.54
N ALA A 68 -11.76 -5.16 -5.86
CA ALA A 68 -10.37 -5.42 -6.26
C ALA A 68 -9.90 -6.84 -5.90
N HIS A 69 -10.77 -7.71 -5.38
CA HIS A 69 -10.45 -9.05 -4.86
C HIS A 69 -9.29 -9.04 -3.85
N ASN A 70 -9.21 -7.98 -3.06
CA ASN A 70 -8.29 -7.89 -1.94
C ASN A 70 -8.94 -8.51 -0.69
N PRO A 71 -8.22 -9.33 0.05
CA PRO A 71 -8.77 -9.90 1.28
C PRO A 71 -9.06 -8.82 2.31
N PRO A 72 -10.11 -9.01 3.10
CA PRO A 72 -10.42 -8.10 4.20
C PRO A 72 -9.25 -8.01 5.17
N ARG A 73 -9.08 -6.84 5.76
CA ARG A 73 -8.12 -6.56 6.83
C ARG A 73 -8.84 -6.26 8.13
N ASP A 74 -8.17 -6.56 9.22
CA ASP A 74 -8.58 -6.07 10.53
C ASP A 74 -8.22 -4.58 10.64
N GLY A 75 -9.12 -3.80 11.26
CA GLY A 75 -8.95 -2.36 11.44
C GLY A 75 -9.38 -1.51 10.25
N ASP A 76 -9.27 -0.20 10.43
CA ASP A 76 -9.65 0.78 9.42
C ASP A 76 -8.51 1.01 8.43
N GLU A 77 -8.85 1.01 7.16
CA GLU A 77 -7.96 1.33 6.06
C GLU A 77 -8.63 2.36 5.16
N TYR A 78 -7.87 3.31 4.67
CA TYR A 78 -8.33 4.43 3.86
C TYR A 78 -7.62 4.41 2.52
N THR A 79 -8.27 4.87 1.46
CA THR A 79 -7.69 4.87 0.11
C THR A 79 -7.58 6.27 -0.44
N LEU A 80 -6.39 6.62 -0.92
CA LEU A 80 -6.15 7.81 -1.74
C LEU A 80 -5.79 7.38 -3.15
N ALA A 81 -6.57 7.81 -4.14
CA ALA A 81 -6.32 7.53 -5.54
C ALA A 81 -5.70 8.73 -6.24
N GLY A 82 -4.54 8.52 -6.85
CA GLY A 82 -3.86 9.43 -7.75
C GLY A 82 -4.06 9.02 -9.21
N ARG A 83 -3.31 9.66 -10.13
CA ARG A 83 -3.47 9.40 -11.59
C ARG A 83 -3.01 8.01 -12.01
N ASN A 84 -1.88 7.55 -11.47
CA ASN A 84 -1.21 6.30 -11.85
C ASN A 84 -0.83 5.46 -10.63
N TRP A 85 -1.44 5.74 -9.48
CA TRP A 85 -1.18 5.04 -8.24
C TRP A 85 -2.37 5.08 -7.29
N VAL A 86 -2.42 4.12 -6.40
CA VAL A 86 -3.32 4.09 -5.25
C VAL A 86 -2.49 3.92 -4.01
N ALA A 87 -2.80 4.66 -2.96
CA ALA A 87 -2.19 4.51 -1.66
C ALA A 87 -3.23 4.14 -0.61
N TYR A 88 -2.87 3.20 0.23
CA TYR A 88 -3.65 2.70 1.35
C TYR A 88 -3.01 3.18 2.65
N PHE A 89 -3.83 3.72 3.55
CA PHE A 89 -3.41 4.21 4.85
C PHE A 89 -4.06 3.36 5.93
N SER A 90 -3.29 2.87 6.89
CA SER A 90 -3.81 2.17 8.06
C SER A 90 -2.98 2.50 9.29
N TYR A 91 -3.66 2.82 10.39
CA TYR A 91 -3.01 3.11 11.66
C TYR A 91 -2.86 1.83 12.48
N GLY A 92 -1.69 1.65 13.08
CA GLY A 92 -1.42 0.59 14.05
C GLY A 92 -1.11 1.20 15.40
N ASP A 93 -1.99 0.99 16.38
CA ASP A 93 -1.78 1.35 17.78
C ASP A 93 -0.81 0.35 18.42
N VAL A 94 0.47 0.50 18.11
CA VAL A 94 1.54 -0.43 18.54
C VAL A 94 2.39 0.13 19.67
N GLY A 95 2.11 1.37 20.07
CA GLY A 95 2.92 2.14 20.99
C GLY A 95 4.03 2.92 20.29
N TYR A 96 4.83 3.62 21.06
CA TYR A 96 5.96 4.41 20.59
C TYR A 96 7.07 3.50 20.07
N VAL A 97 7.37 3.58 18.79
CA VAL A 97 8.44 2.80 18.16
C VAL A 97 9.75 3.58 18.25
N LYS A 98 10.76 3.03 18.94
CA LYS A 98 12.08 3.64 19.01
C LYS A 98 12.76 3.60 17.63
N ASP A 99 13.43 4.69 17.28
CA ASP A 99 14.07 4.90 15.98
C ASP A 99 15.61 4.75 16.02
N ASP A 100 16.11 4.00 17.00
CA ASP A 100 17.54 3.76 17.24
C ASP A 100 18.06 2.41 16.68
N ASP A 101 17.20 1.61 16.07
CA ASP A 101 17.56 0.32 15.48
C ASP A 101 18.41 0.46 14.22
N LYS A 102 19.35 -0.48 14.05
CA LYS A 102 20.03 -0.68 12.76
C LYS A 102 19.18 -1.56 11.84
N ILE A 103 19.07 -1.14 10.59
CA ILE A 103 18.33 -1.84 9.56
C ILE A 103 19.32 -2.67 8.73
N ASP A 104 19.20 -4.00 8.82
CA ASP A 104 19.91 -4.93 7.95
C ASP A 104 18.99 -5.28 6.75
N ALA A 105 19.20 -4.56 5.66
CA ALA A 105 18.34 -4.67 4.48
C ALA A 105 18.42 -6.07 3.82
N ASP A 106 19.58 -6.73 3.84
CA ASP A 106 19.76 -8.05 3.21
C ASP A 106 19.03 -9.12 4.02
N ALA A 107 19.22 -9.15 5.34
CA ALA A 107 18.51 -10.09 6.20
C ALA A 107 16.99 -9.89 6.16
N ILE A 108 16.53 -8.63 6.04
CA ILE A 108 15.10 -8.32 5.89
C ILE A 108 14.57 -8.83 4.54
N LEU A 109 15.32 -8.64 3.45
CA LEU A 109 14.90 -9.11 2.12
C LEU A 109 14.75 -10.62 2.07
N ASP A 110 15.68 -11.36 2.70
CA ASP A 110 15.60 -12.80 2.77
C ASP A 110 14.38 -13.28 3.58
N ASN A 111 14.08 -12.64 4.69
CA ASN A 111 12.86 -12.90 5.45
C ASN A 111 11.58 -12.63 4.61
N ILE A 112 11.57 -11.58 3.80
CA ILE A 112 10.44 -11.28 2.91
C ILE A 112 10.29 -12.37 1.84
N ARG A 113 11.39 -12.86 1.26
CA ARG A 113 11.38 -13.97 0.30
C ARG A 113 10.84 -15.25 0.92
N GLU A 114 11.29 -15.60 2.12
CA GLU A 114 10.80 -16.78 2.85
C GLU A 114 9.29 -16.66 3.14
N GLY A 115 8.86 -15.49 3.62
CA GLY A 115 7.44 -15.23 3.86
C GLY A 115 6.59 -15.32 2.58
N THR A 116 7.10 -14.81 1.46
CA THR A 116 6.44 -14.91 0.15
C THR A 116 6.33 -16.37 -0.31
N ALA A 117 7.38 -17.16 -0.13
CA ALA A 117 7.35 -18.59 -0.46
C ALA A 117 6.32 -19.36 0.39
N ALA A 118 6.18 -19.01 1.67
CA ALA A 118 5.13 -19.55 2.54
C ALA A 118 3.74 -19.13 2.06
N ALA A 119 3.56 -17.87 1.70
CA ALA A 119 2.30 -17.32 1.18
C ALA A 119 1.87 -17.97 -0.15
N ASN A 120 2.83 -18.33 -1.00
CA ASN A 120 2.55 -18.99 -2.27
C ASN A 120 1.87 -20.37 -2.10
N LYS A 121 2.09 -21.05 -0.97
CA LYS A 121 1.35 -22.30 -0.67
C LYS A 121 -0.16 -22.05 -0.56
N GLU A 122 -0.55 -20.96 0.10
CA GLU A 122 -1.96 -20.58 0.21
C GLU A 122 -2.51 -20.09 -1.13
N ARG A 123 -1.71 -19.32 -1.88
CA ARG A 123 -2.10 -18.85 -3.22
C ARG A 123 -2.42 -20.02 -4.15
N ARG A 124 -1.54 -21.04 -4.19
CA ARG A 124 -1.79 -22.27 -4.95
C ARG A 124 -3.07 -22.98 -4.52
N ALA A 125 -3.32 -23.08 -3.22
CA ALA A 125 -4.53 -23.72 -2.71
C ALA A 125 -5.83 -23.01 -3.13
N ARG A 126 -5.74 -21.71 -3.45
CA ARG A 126 -6.84 -20.87 -3.94
C ARG A 126 -6.89 -20.73 -5.47
N GLY A 127 -5.97 -21.36 -6.19
CA GLY A 127 -5.85 -21.21 -7.64
C GLY A 127 -5.37 -19.82 -8.09
N TRP A 128 -4.66 -19.08 -7.23
CA TRP A 128 -4.10 -17.78 -7.55
C TRP A 128 -2.66 -17.88 -8.04
N GLY A 129 -2.22 -16.93 -8.88
CA GLY A 129 -0.84 -16.84 -9.34
C GLY A 129 0.14 -16.71 -8.18
N GLU A 130 1.30 -17.36 -8.28
CA GLU A 130 2.37 -17.23 -7.30
C GLU A 130 3.15 -15.93 -7.51
N MET A 131 3.73 -15.42 -6.43
CA MET A 131 4.54 -14.20 -6.47
C MET A 131 6.01 -14.53 -6.21
N SER A 132 6.92 -13.86 -6.89
CA SER A 132 8.33 -13.85 -6.55
C SER A 132 8.82 -12.46 -6.15
N ILE A 133 9.79 -12.41 -5.24
CA ILE A 133 10.46 -11.18 -4.84
C ILE A 133 11.76 -11.08 -5.65
N LEU A 134 11.81 -10.12 -6.56
CA LEU A 134 12.98 -9.87 -7.39
C LEU A 134 14.08 -9.15 -6.59
N GLY A 135 13.67 -8.22 -5.69
CA GLY A 135 14.60 -7.51 -4.83
C GLY A 135 14.05 -6.17 -4.37
N TRP A 136 14.93 -5.36 -3.81
CA TRP A 136 14.63 -3.97 -3.54
C TRP A 136 14.57 -3.17 -4.85
N SER A 137 13.49 -2.41 -5.03
CA SER A 137 13.49 -1.30 -5.98
C SER A 137 14.14 -0.07 -5.33
N ALA A 138 13.93 0.12 -4.01
CA ALA A 138 14.70 0.99 -3.14
C ALA A 138 14.82 0.30 -1.76
N PRO A 139 16.03 0.17 -1.20
CA PRO A 139 16.23 -0.43 0.12
C PRO A 139 15.59 0.43 1.21
N PRO A 140 15.41 -0.11 2.42
CA PRO A 140 14.89 0.63 3.54
C PRO A 140 15.77 1.84 3.90
N GLU A 141 15.13 3.00 4.03
CA GLU A 141 15.75 4.26 4.45
C GLU A 141 14.90 4.92 5.53
N TYR A 142 15.54 5.35 6.60
CA TYR A 142 14.90 6.08 7.69
C TYR A 142 15.28 7.55 7.68
N ASP A 143 14.28 8.41 7.54
CA ASP A 143 14.42 9.86 7.65
C ASP A 143 14.17 10.30 9.10
N THR A 144 15.23 10.73 9.78
CA THR A 144 15.18 11.16 11.18
C THR A 144 14.45 12.48 11.40
N GLN A 145 14.30 13.31 10.36
CA GLN A 145 13.58 14.58 10.44
C GLN A 145 12.09 14.38 10.25
N LEU A 146 11.72 13.59 9.26
CA LEU A 146 10.32 13.27 8.96
C LEU A 146 9.76 12.12 9.80
N LYS A 147 10.62 11.46 10.61
CA LYS A 147 10.23 10.27 11.40
C LYS A 147 9.52 9.23 10.54
N SER A 148 10.07 8.98 9.37
CA SER A 148 9.50 8.08 8.38
C SER A 148 10.50 7.05 7.90
N LEU A 149 10.07 5.78 7.87
CA LEU A 149 10.81 4.67 7.28
C LEU A 149 10.18 4.34 5.93
N THR A 150 10.97 4.33 4.87
CA THR A 150 10.47 4.05 3.52
C THR A 150 11.29 2.96 2.84
N TRP A 151 10.65 2.19 1.98
CA TRP A 151 11.29 1.20 1.10
C TRP A 151 10.38 0.84 -0.06
N SER A 152 10.94 0.23 -1.10
CA SER A 152 10.14 -0.37 -2.16
C SER A 152 10.67 -1.73 -2.60
N ILE A 153 9.73 -2.64 -2.86
CA ILE A 153 10.00 -4.02 -3.25
C ILE A 153 9.47 -4.22 -4.67
N LEU A 154 10.34 -4.77 -5.51
CA LEU A 154 9.98 -5.25 -6.84
C LEU A 154 9.61 -6.73 -6.75
N GLY A 155 8.43 -7.07 -7.21
CA GLY A 155 7.94 -8.43 -7.34
C GLY A 155 7.46 -8.74 -8.75
N GLU A 156 7.15 -10.02 -8.98
CA GLU A 156 6.63 -10.52 -10.24
C GLU A 156 5.56 -11.57 -9.98
N ASP A 157 4.44 -11.45 -10.70
CA ASP A 157 3.44 -12.51 -10.78
C ASP A 157 3.94 -13.59 -11.74
N GLN A 158 4.11 -14.81 -11.22
CA GLN A 158 4.65 -15.94 -11.98
C GLN A 158 3.69 -16.46 -13.07
N SER A 159 2.40 -16.11 -13.03
CA SER A 159 1.42 -16.57 -14.00
C SER A 159 1.45 -15.78 -15.31
N ASN A 160 1.83 -14.51 -15.26
CA ASN A 160 1.81 -13.60 -16.41
C ASN A 160 3.09 -12.76 -16.57
N HIS A 161 4.09 -12.95 -15.67
CA HIS A 161 5.34 -12.20 -15.62
C HIS A 161 5.18 -10.69 -15.44
N GLN A 162 4.03 -10.24 -14.93
CA GLN A 162 3.79 -8.84 -14.66
C GLN A 162 4.60 -8.39 -13.43
N LYS A 163 5.40 -7.35 -13.62
CA LYS A 163 6.18 -6.75 -12.55
C LYS A 163 5.39 -5.68 -11.82
N ILE A 164 5.62 -5.60 -10.53
CA ILE A 164 4.84 -4.78 -9.62
C ILE A 164 5.77 -4.19 -8.58
N VAL A 165 5.58 -2.93 -8.25
CA VAL A 165 6.31 -2.27 -7.16
C VAL A 165 5.36 -1.80 -6.08
N ASN A 166 5.68 -2.19 -4.84
CA ASN A 166 5.07 -1.65 -3.64
C ASN A 166 6.05 -0.67 -2.99
N TYR A 167 5.72 0.62 -3.03
CA TYR A 167 6.38 1.62 -2.22
C TYR A 167 5.68 1.68 -0.86
N ASN A 168 6.46 1.53 0.20
CA ASN A 168 5.98 1.51 1.57
C ASN A 168 6.52 2.70 2.34
N ALA A 169 5.69 3.28 3.20
CA ALA A 169 6.11 4.24 4.20
C ALA A 169 5.52 3.88 5.57
N ARG A 170 6.29 4.16 6.61
CA ARG A 170 5.88 4.09 8.00
C ARG A 170 6.15 5.43 8.63
N LEU A 171 5.08 6.15 8.93
CA LEU A 171 5.15 7.46 9.58
C LEU A 171 4.97 7.23 11.07
N LEU A 172 6.02 7.52 11.84
CA LEU A 172 6.02 7.25 13.28
C LEU A 172 5.23 8.33 14.02
N GLY A 173 4.29 7.90 14.83
CA GLY A 173 3.52 8.72 15.76
C GLY A 173 3.89 8.42 17.22
N ARG A 174 3.22 9.11 18.15
CA ARG A 174 3.45 8.95 19.59
C ARG A 174 2.96 7.60 20.10
N HIS A 175 1.76 7.18 19.69
CA HIS A 175 1.15 5.94 20.21
C HIS A 175 1.14 4.81 19.18
N GLY A 176 1.63 5.08 17.96
CA GLY A 176 1.63 4.07 16.91
C GLY A 176 2.25 4.53 15.61
N VAL A 177 1.88 3.86 14.54
CA VAL A 177 2.48 4.06 13.22
C VAL A 177 1.41 4.13 12.16
N MET A 178 1.42 5.19 11.34
CA MET A 178 0.65 5.22 10.10
C MET A 178 1.40 4.45 9.02
N SER A 179 0.86 3.32 8.64
CA SER A 179 1.35 2.51 7.53
C SER A 179 0.76 3.01 6.22
N VAL A 180 1.61 3.27 5.24
CA VAL A 180 1.19 3.64 3.89
C VAL A 180 1.78 2.65 2.91
N VAL A 181 0.94 2.13 2.02
CA VAL A 181 1.34 1.27 0.91
C VAL A 181 0.84 1.90 -0.38
N MET A 182 1.75 2.41 -1.20
CA MET A 182 1.43 2.92 -2.53
C MET A 182 1.76 1.85 -3.57
N VAL A 183 0.79 1.60 -4.43
CA VAL A 183 0.85 0.63 -5.51
C VAL A 183 0.91 1.35 -6.84
N THR A 184 1.89 0.97 -7.68
CA THR A 184 2.07 1.54 -9.02
C THR A 184 2.79 0.54 -9.92
N GLU A 185 2.81 0.82 -11.22
CA GLU A 185 3.63 0.07 -12.20
C GLU A 185 5.11 0.51 -12.10
N PRO A 186 6.07 -0.40 -12.38
CA PRO A 186 7.50 -0.08 -12.31
C PRO A 186 7.89 1.12 -13.17
N GLU A 187 7.31 1.24 -14.35
CA GLU A 187 7.60 2.30 -15.34
C GLU A 187 7.20 3.68 -14.83
N THR A 188 6.18 3.74 -13.98
CA THR A 188 5.67 5.01 -13.41
C THR A 188 6.18 5.30 -12.01
N LEU A 189 6.94 4.38 -11.39
CA LEU A 189 7.33 4.44 -9.99
C LEU A 189 7.98 5.78 -9.58
N THR A 190 8.97 6.25 -10.31
CA THR A 190 9.69 7.49 -9.97
C THR A 190 8.73 8.69 -9.96
N ALA A 191 7.88 8.79 -10.98
CA ALA A 191 6.89 9.86 -11.07
C ALA A 191 5.82 9.72 -9.97
N ALA A 192 5.36 8.48 -9.71
CA ALA A 192 4.40 8.18 -8.67
C ALA A 192 4.92 8.51 -7.27
N ILE A 193 6.18 8.16 -6.95
CA ILE A 193 6.80 8.52 -5.67
C ILE A 193 6.92 10.04 -5.53
N GLY A 194 7.35 10.74 -6.58
CA GLY A 194 7.46 12.20 -6.57
C GLY A 194 6.11 12.88 -6.33
N ASP A 195 5.09 12.43 -7.03
CA ASP A 195 3.72 12.92 -6.86
C ASP A 195 3.18 12.59 -5.47
N PHE A 196 3.27 11.33 -5.04
CA PHE A 196 2.87 10.89 -3.71
C PHE A 196 3.54 11.69 -2.59
N LYS A 197 4.89 11.80 -2.59
CA LYS A 197 5.62 12.57 -1.58
C LYS A 197 5.19 14.03 -1.53
N SER A 198 4.87 14.63 -2.68
CA SER A 198 4.37 16.00 -2.72
C SER A 198 2.97 16.13 -2.09
N ARG A 199 2.14 15.08 -2.12
CA ARG A 199 0.77 15.04 -1.60
C ARG A 199 0.72 14.63 -0.13
N VAL A 200 1.57 13.70 0.27
CA VAL A 200 1.69 13.27 1.69
C VAL A 200 2.21 14.39 2.60
N LYS A 201 2.77 15.48 2.04
CA LYS A 201 3.01 16.71 2.81
C LYS A 201 1.75 17.30 3.46
N GLY A 202 0.57 16.91 3.00
CA GLY A 202 -0.71 17.24 3.63
C GLY A 202 -1.17 16.24 4.69
N PHE A 203 -0.37 15.21 4.98
CA PHE A 203 -0.60 14.31 6.12
C PHE A 203 -0.04 14.95 7.39
N GLU A 204 -0.85 14.97 8.43
CA GLU A 204 -0.45 15.49 9.74
C GLU A 204 -1.05 14.62 10.84
N PHE A 205 -0.23 14.20 11.79
CA PHE A 205 -0.75 13.68 13.05
C PHE A 205 -1.46 14.79 13.80
N VAL A 206 -2.57 14.48 14.44
CA VAL A 206 -3.24 15.46 15.31
C VAL A 206 -2.38 15.80 16.52
N GLN A 207 -2.66 16.92 17.17
CA GLN A 207 -1.97 17.34 18.38
C GLN A 207 -2.07 16.25 19.47
N GLY A 208 -0.96 15.88 20.06
CA GLY A 208 -0.84 14.81 21.03
C GLY A 208 -0.42 13.46 20.42
N GLU A 209 -0.46 13.31 19.10
CA GLU A 209 -0.13 12.07 18.40
C GLU A 209 1.19 12.12 17.61
N THR A 210 1.87 13.29 17.59
CA THR A 210 3.15 13.40 16.88
C THR A 210 4.27 12.68 17.62
N TYR A 211 5.24 12.15 16.88
CA TYR A 211 6.37 11.40 17.43
C TYR A 211 7.15 12.18 18.52
N GLY A 212 7.31 13.48 18.31
CA GLY A 212 8.02 14.37 19.24
C GLY A 212 7.29 14.64 20.57
N GLU A 213 6.02 14.29 20.66
CA GLU A 213 5.19 14.49 21.87
C GLU A 213 5.23 13.31 22.85
N TYR A 214 6.14 12.33 22.62
CA TYR A 214 6.35 11.22 23.56
C TYR A 214 6.51 11.69 25.00
N ARG A 215 5.88 10.99 25.92
CA ARG A 215 5.96 11.26 27.37
C ARG A 215 6.38 10.01 28.13
N SER A 216 7.10 10.22 29.21
CA SER A 216 7.42 9.12 30.13
C SER A 216 6.13 8.47 30.65
N GLY A 217 6.03 7.15 30.47
CA GLY A 217 4.84 6.37 30.81
C GLY A 217 3.98 5.99 29.59
N ASP A 218 4.22 6.57 28.41
CA ASP A 218 3.57 6.10 27.19
C ASP A 218 3.99 4.64 26.91
N HIS A 219 3.07 3.89 26.31
CA HIS A 219 3.36 2.52 25.87
C HIS A 219 4.43 2.53 24.77
N VAL A 220 5.53 1.83 25.02
CA VAL A 220 6.62 1.66 24.06
C VAL A 220 6.45 0.34 23.32
N ALA A 221 6.52 0.36 22.00
CA ALA A 221 6.46 -0.84 21.17
C ALA A 221 7.54 -1.85 21.59
N SER A 222 7.21 -3.13 21.54
CA SER A 222 8.13 -4.22 21.89
C SER A 222 9.15 -4.53 20.79
N TYR A 223 9.19 -3.75 19.72
CA TYR A 223 10.04 -3.88 18.56
C TYR A 223 10.39 -2.50 17.98
N GLY A 224 11.44 -2.42 17.17
CA GLY A 224 11.89 -1.19 16.55
C GLY A 224 11.68 -1.17 15.02
N LEU A 225 12.45 -0.32 14.32
CA LEU A 225 12.27 -0.02 12.89
C LEU A 225 12.31 -1.25 11.97
N ALA A 226 13.25 -2.17 12.18
CA ALA A 226 13.41 -3.35 11.33
C ALA A 226 12.14 -4.21 11.30
N ALA A 227 11.44 -4.31 12.41
CA ALA A 227 10.21 -5.07 12.52
C ALA A 227 9.02 -4.42 11.78
N LEU A 228 9.02 -3.10 11.61
CA LEU A 228 8.00 -2.40 10.82
C LEU A 228 7.99 -2.80 9.34
N ILE A 229 9.14 -3.23 8.81
CA ILE A 229 9.28 -3.68 7.43
C ILE A 229 8.70 -5.08 7.28
N THR A 230 8.96 -5.97 8.24
CA THR A 230 8.54 -7.36 8.23
C THR A 230 7.15 -7.61 8.83
N GLY A 231 6.47 -6.56 9.28
CA GLY A 231 5.09 -6.63 9.79
C GLY A 231 4.97 -6.66 11.32
N GLY A 232 5.85 -5.97 12.04
CA GLY A 232 5.73 -5.64 13.48
C GLY A 232 5.39 -6.79 14.43
N ALA A 233 4.12 -7.07 14.60
CA ALA A 233 3.64 -8.13 15.47
C ALA A 233 4.20 -9.53 15.11
N ALA A 234 4.48 -9.77 13.82
CA ALA A 234 5.06 -11.02 13.35
C ALA A 234 6.51 -11.20 13.80
N ALA A 235 7.29 -10.13 13.93
CA ALA A 235 8.67 -10.20 14.41
C ALA A 235 8.72 -10.57 15.92
N VAL A 236 7.75 -10.13 16.71
CA VAL A 236 7.61 -10.52 18.12
C VAL A 236 7.20 -11.98 18.26
N ALA A 237 6.29 -12.44 17.38
CA ALA A 237 5.85 -13.83 17.35
C ALA A 237 7.00 -14.78 16.92
N ALA A 238 7.87 -14.35 16.01
CA ALA A 238 9.04 -15.12 15.60
C ALA A 238 10.02 -15.38 16.75
N LYS A 239 10.28 -14.37 17.59
CA LYS A 239 11.08 -14.54 18.82
C LYS A 239 10.47 -15.52 19.82
N LYS A 240 9.16 -15.80 19.71
CA LYS A 240 8.42 -16.76 20.55
C LYS A 240 8.15 -18.10 19.85
N GLY A 241 8.76 -18.37 18.69
CA GLY A 241 8.60 -19.64 17.95
C GLY A 241 7.29 -19.76 17.16
N LEU A 242 6.58 -18.67 16.88
CA LEU A 242 5.32 -18.64 16.14
C LEU A 242 5.50 -18.21 14.66
N PHE A 243 6.31 -18.92 13.89
CA PHE A 243 6.54 -18.64 12.46
C PHE A 243 5.26 -18.73 11.59
N SER A 244 4.18 -19.30 12.10
CA SER A 244 2.93 -19.44 11.34
C SER A 244 2.13 -18.15 11.15
N VAL A 245 2.39 -17.11 11.94
CA VAL A 245 1.65 -15.83 11.87
C VAL A 245 2.22 -14.89 10.80
N ILE A 246 3.51 -15.03 10.47
CA ILE A 246 4.22 -14.19 9.49
C ILE A 246 3.66 -14.39 8.06
N GLY A 247 3.29 -15.62 7.71
CA GLY A 247 2.71 -15.93 6.40
C GLY A 247 1.43 -15.15 6.09
N GLY A 248 0.58 -14.90 7.08
CA GLY A 248 -0.67 -14.17 6.91
C GLY A 248 -0.49 -12.68 6.59
N PHE A 249 0.51 -12.03 7.20
CA PHE A 249 0.71 -10.57 7.06
C PHE A 249 1.37 -10.18 5.72
N LEU A 250 2.34 -10.96 5.26
CA LEU A 250 2.98 -10.75 3.95
C LEU A 250 2.03 -11.12 2.80
N VAL A 251 1.18 -12.13 2.99
CA VAL A 251 0.11 -12.50 2.05
C VAL A 251 -0.86 -11.34 1.88
N ALA A 252 -1.21 -10.64 2.95
CA ALA A 252 -2.12 -9.50 2.88
C ALA A 252 -1.51 -8.31 2.10
N ALA A 253 -0.23 -8.02 2.27
CA ALA A 253 0.41 -6.89 1.61
C ALA A 253 0.53 -7.04 0.08
N TRP A 254 0.66 -8.29 -0.44
CA TRP A 254 0.85 -8.56 -1.87
C TRP A 254 -0.44 -8.73 -2.66
N LYS A 255 -1.55 -9.02 -2.00
CA LYS A 255 -2.85 -9.21 -2.66
C LYS A 255 -3.40 -7.93 -3.29
N PHE A 256 -2.94 -6.75 -2.84
CA PHE A 256 -3.42 -5.45 -3.31
C PHE A 256 -3.02 -5.07 -4.73
N VAL A 257 -2.08 -5.77 -5.30
CA VAL A 257 -1.33 -5.26 -6.44
C VAL A 257 -1.96 -5.57 -7.78
N LEU A 258 -2.58 -6.73 -7.94
CA LEU A 258 -2.98 -7.19 -9.26
C LEU A 258 -4.34 -6.69 -9.74
N ALA A 259 -5.30 -6.53 -8.85
CA ALA A 259 -6.65 -6.15 -9.26
C ALA A 259 -6.84 -4.63 -9.39
N GLY A 260 -6.06 -3.83 -8.64
CA GLY A 260 -6.21 -2.37 -8.60
C GLY A 260 -5.72 -1.65 -9.86
N LEU A 261 -4.65 -2.13 -10.48
CA LEU A 261 -3.99 -1.41 -11.59
C LEU A 261 -4.81 -1.46 -12.90
N VAL A 262 -5.41 -2.59 -13.22
CA VAL A 262 -6.22 -2.74 -14.45
C VAL A 262 -7.54 -1.96 -14.34
N ALA A 263 -8.18 -1.97 -13.18
CA ALA A 263 -9.41 -1.22 -12.95
C ALA A 263 -9.18 0.30 -12.89
N MET A 264 -8.01 0.73 -12.42
CA MET A 264 -7.69 2.15 -12.19
C MET A 264 -7.54 2.97 -13.46
N SER A 265 -6.84 2.47 -14.48
CA SER A 265 -6.61 3.22 -15.71
C SER A 265 -7.88 3.46 -16.53
N ALA A 266 -8.80 2.50 -16.54
CA ALA A 266 -10.09 2.62 -17.18
C ALA A 266 -11.05 3.53 -16.39
N TRP A 267 -11.04 3.41 -15.07
CA TRP A 267 -11.90 4.13 -14.16
C TRP A 267 -11.52 5.61 -14.01
N PHE A 268 -10.23 5.94 -13.90
CA PHE A 268 -9.79 7.34 -13.84
C PHE A 268 -10.27 8.15 -15.05
N LYS A 269 -10.27 7.51 -16.24
CA LYS A 269 -10.85 8.11 -17.44
C LYS A 269 -12.35 8.36 -17.32
N SER A 270 -13.11 7.52 -16.59
CA SER A 270 -14.57 7.66 -16.47
C SER A 270 -15.00 8.74 -15.48
N ILE A 271 -14.27 8.91 -14.35
CA ILE A 271 -14.58 9.96 -13.35
C ILE A 271 -14.42 11.37 -13.95
N PHE A 272 -13.41 11.56 -14.80
CA PHE A 272 -13.10 12.86 -15.38
C PHE A 272 -13.73 13.11 -16.76
N LYS A 273 -14.24 12.06 -17.44
CA LYS A 273 -14.95 12.19 -18.72
C LYS A 273 -16.43 12.58 -18.61
N LYS A 274 -17.08 12.47 -17.47
CA LYS A 274 -18.50 12.81 -17.27
C LYS A 274 -18.78 14.31 -17.10
N LYS A 275 -17.87 15.19 -17.53
CA LYS A 275 -18.07 16.67 -17.55
C LYS A 275 -17.67 17.28 -18.88
N GLN A 276 -18.14 16.72 -19.99
CA GLN A 276 -18.27 17.47 -21.26
C GLN A 276 -19.65 17.20 -21.84
#